data_eca502b10deaf0d324ac41951ef14ac6
#
_entry.id   eca502b10deaf0d324ac41951ef14ac6
#
_cell.length_a   1.000
_cell.length_b   1.000
_cell.length_c   1.000
_cell.angle_alpha   90.00
_cell.angle_beta   90.00
_cell.angle_gamma   90.00
#
_symmetry.space_group_name_H-M   'P 1'
#
loop_
_entity.id
_entity.type
_entity.pdbx_description
1 polymer ?
#
loop_
_entity_poly.entity_id
_entity_poly.type
_entity_poly.pdbx_seq_one_letter_code
_entity_poly.pdbx_strand_id
1 'polypeptide(L)'
;MLQYNGYNIRVIEKNDNEQLCGVIKGVFHELGLPLVGTAYADKETLSMFDAYKDSRSIYYVVEKEGFVLGGCGIKQLSGTRENICELQKFYFHKSLRGKGLGKYLLKLCLDFAKKVNYDVCYLESTSALKTSHHLYKMFGFEDLNGPMGDTCHHNCDIHMTKKLQ
;
A
#
# COMPACT_ATOMS: atom_id res chain seq x y z
N MET A 1 -9.46 -6.54 -15.31
CA MET A 1 -9.76 -7.28 -14.06
C MET A 1 -8.94 -8.56 -14.08
N LEU A 2 -8.20 -8.82 -13.02
CA LEU A 2 -7.39 -10.04 -12.85
C LEU A 2 -8.09 -10.93 -11.81
N GLN A 3 -7.82 -12.23 -11.84
CA GLN A 3 -8.32 -13.16 -10.82
C GLN A 3 -7.16 -13.89 -10.15
N TYR A 4 -7.22 -14.03 -8.83
CA TYR A 4 -6.25 -14.78 -8.05
C TYR A 4 -6.94 -15.46 -6.86
N ASN A 5 -6.83 -16.79 -6.78
CA ASN A 5 -7.41 -17.61 -5.70
C ASN A 5 -8.90 -17.34 -5.41
N GLY A 6 -9.72 -17.07 -6.45
CA GLY A 6 -11.15 -16.80 -6.32
C GLY A 6 -11.49 -15.37 -5.87
N TYR A 7 -10.52 -14.45 -5.94
CA TYR A 7 -10.70 -13.02 -5.71
C TYR A 7 -10.50 -12.23 -7.00
N ASN A 8 -11.25 -11.18 -7.18
CA ASN A 8 -11.06 -10.20 -8.23
C ASN A 8 -10.03 -9.16 -7.78
N ILE A 9 -9.09 -8.83 -8.69
CA ILE A 9 -8.11 -7.76 -8.46
C ILE A 9 -8.27 -6.77 -9.60
N ARG A 10 -8.55 -5.54 -9.26
CA ARG A 10 -8.79 -4.46 -10.22
C ARG A 10 -8.28 -3.12 -9.70
N VAL A 11 -8.17 -2.16 -10.59
CA VAL A 11 -7.91 -0.77 -10.18
C VAL A 11 -9.09 -0.24 -9.39
N ILE A 12 -8.80 0.62 -8.42
CA ILE A 12 -9.80 1.28 -7.59
C ILE A 12 -10.80 2.09 -8.42
N GLU A 13 -12.06 2.08 -8.02
CA GLU A 13 -13.13 2.89 -8.56
C GLU A 13 -13.69 3.84 -7.48
N LYS A 14 -14.41 4.88 -7.90
CA LYS A 14 -14.92 5.90 -6.97
C LYS A 14 -15.81 5.32 -5.87
N ASN A 15 -16.60 4.31 -6.22
CA ASN A 15 -17.53 3.66 -5.28
C ASN A 15 -16.84 2.78 -4.24
N ASP A 16 -15.53 2.53 -4.38
CA ASP A 16 -14.76 1.75 -3.41
C ASP A 16 -14.33 2.54 -2.18
N ASN A 17 -14.36 3.88 -2.25
CA ASN A 17 -13.81 4.75 -1.22
C ASN A 17 -14.32 4.41 0.19
N GLU A 18 -15.62 4.26 0.35
CA GLU A 18 -16.23 4.00 1.67
C GLU A 18 -15.82 2.63 2.22
N GLN A 19 -15.95 1.58 1.40
CA GLN A 19 -15.58 0.21 1.81
C GLN A 19 -14.09 0.11 2.13
N LEU A 20 -13.23 0.68 1.27
CA LEU A 20 -11.79 0.64 1.46
C LEU A 20 -11.35 1.43 2.70
N CYS A 21 -11.93 2.60 2.94
CA CYS A 21 -11.71 3.35 4.17
C CYS A 21 -12.07 2.52 5.41
N GLY A 22 -13.21 1.84 5.38
CA GLY A 22 -13.65 0.93 6.45
C GLY A 22 -12.65 -0.20 6.70
N VAL A 23 -12.13 -0.81 5.64
CA VAL A 23 -11.10 -1.87 5.75
C VAL A 23 -9.81 -1.33 6.35
N ILE A 24 -9.27 -0.22 5.85
CA ILE A 24 -8.04 0.38 6.35
C ILE A 24 -8.18 0.68 7.85
N LYS A 25 -9.22 1.43 8.23
CA LYS A 25 -9.45 1.78 9.64
C LYS A 25 -9.70 0.57 10.53
N GLY A 26 -10.41 -0.42 10.02
CA GLY A 26 -10.65 -1.68 10.72
C GLY A 26 -9.38 -2.45 11.06
N VAL A 27 -8.40 -2.47 10.15
CA VAL A 27 -7.08 -3.10 10.39
C VAL A 27 -6.33 -2.39 11.52
N PHE A 28 -6.36 -1.05 11.57
CA PHE A 28 -5.71 -0.29 12.64
C PHE A 28 -6.31 -0.62 14.01
N HIS A 29 -7.63 -0.68 14.12
CA HIS A 29 -8.30 -1.06 15.37
C HIS A 29 -8.04 -2.53 15.75
N GLU A 30 -8.12 -3.44 14.78
CA GLU A 30 -7.88 -4.87 15.01
C GLU A 30 -6.48 -5.15 15.55
N LEU A 31 -5.47 -4.45 15.04
CA LEU A 31 -4.07 -4.68 15.39
C LEU A 31 -3.54 -3.72 16.46
N GLY A 32 -4.38 -2.81 16.98
CA GLY A 32 -3.97 -1.84 17.97
C GLY A 32 -2.87 -0.88 17.48
N LEU A 33 -2.89 -0.53 16.19
CA LEU A 33 -1.87 0.35 15.59
C LEU A 33 -2.12 1.81 15.97
N PRO A 34 -1.07 2.66 15.99
CA PRO A 34 -1.21 4.09 16.22
C PRO A 34 -2.14 4.73 15.18
N LEU A 35 -3.11 5.53 15.64
CA LEU A 35 -4.09 6.17 14.76
C LEU A 35 -3.59 7.51 14.21
N VAL A 36 -2.78 8.25 14.97
CA VAL A 36 -2.22 9.56 14.60
C VAL A 36 -0.87 9.36 13.92
N GLY A 37 -0.53 10.19 12.93
CA GLY A 37 0.74 10.10 12.20
C GLY A 37 0.90 8.78 11.43
N THR A 38 -0.19 8.27 10.87
CA THR A 38 -0.26 7.05 10.06
C THR A 38 -1.36 7.19 9.00
N ALA A 39 -1.45 6.22 8.11
CA ALA A 39 -2.49 6.17 7.06
C ALA A 39 -3.93 6.24 7.58
N TYR A 40 -4.17 5.93 8.86
CA TYR A 40 -5.49 6.07 9.48
C TYR A 40 -5.99 7.52 9.47
N ALA A 41 -5.09 8.48 9.77
CA ALA A 41 -5.41 9.90 9.86
C ALA A 41 -5.30 10.65 8.53
N ASP A 42 -4.77 10.03 7.49
CA ASP A 42 -4.63 10.66 6.18
C ASP A 42 -5.98 11.06 5.61
N LYS A 43 -6.11 12.31 5.18
CA LYS A 43 -7.30 12.78 4.47
C LYS A 43 -7.61 11.96 3.22
N GLU A 44 -6.56 11.52 2.52
CA GLU A 44 -6.67 10.66 1.34
C GLU A 44 -7.39 9.35 1.60
N THR A 45 -7.33 8.81 2.82
CA THR A 45 -8.00 7.55 3.18
C THR A 45 -9.52 7.62 3.01
N LEU A 46 -10.09 8.83 3.03
CA LEU A 46 -11.52 9.07 2.76
C LEU A 46 -11.84 9.17 1.25
N SER A 47 -10.83 9.39 0.40
CA SER A 47 -11.00 9.65 -1.04
C SER A 47 -9.89 8.99 -1.86
N MET A 48 -9.68 7.71 -1.62
CA MET A 48 -8.60 6.93 -2.23
C MET A 48 -8.60 6.97 -3.76
N PHE A 49 -9.78 6.93 -4.39
CA PHE A 49 -9.89 7.04 -5.84
C PHE A 49 -9.26 8.33 -6.38
N ASP A 50 -9.51 9.47 -5.72
CA ASP A 50 -8.95 10.75 -6.14
C ASP A 50 -7.44 10.84 -5.88
N ALA A 51 -6.96 10.20 -4.83
CA ALA A 51 -5.54 10.18 -4.46
C ALA A 51 -4.64 9.44 -5.48
N TYR A 52 -5.23 8.59 -6.33
CA TYR A 52 -4.50 7.78 -7.31
C TYR A 52 -4.88 8.06 -8.77
N LYS A 53 -5.39 9.26 -9.08
CA LYS A 53 -5.77 9.67 -10.45
C LYS A 53 -4.59 10.00 -11.36
N ASP A 54 -3.42 10.27 -10.81
CA ASP A 54 -2.22 10.58 -11.59
C ASP A 54 -1.81 9.39 -12.46
N SER A 55 -1.33 9.66 -13.68
CA SER A 55 -0.93 8.62 -14.64
C SER A 55 0.23 7.73 -14.17
N ARG A 56 1.01 8.21 -13.20
CA ARG A 56 2.09 7.46 -12.55
C ARG A 56 1.68 6.87 -11.19
N SER A 57 0.38 6.86 -10.91
CA SER A 57 -0.19 6.30 -9.68
C SER A 57 -1.17 5.19 -9.99
N ILE A 58 -1.24 4.20 -9.13
CA ILE A 58 -2.23 3.13 -9.20
C ILE A 58 -2.56 2.63 -7.81
N TYR A 59 -3.82 2.26 -7.61
CA TYR A 59 -4.22 1.49 -6.44
C TYR A 59 -5.01 0.27 -6.88
N TYR A 60 -4.58 -0.90 -6.46
CA TYR A 60 -5.29 -2.16 -6.69
C TYR A 60 -6.15 -2.50 -5.48
N VAL A 61 -7.40 -2.85 -5.72
CA VAL A 61 -8.31 -3.40 -4.72
C VAL A 61 -8.48 -4.89 -4.91
N VAL A 62 -8.67 -5.61 -3.81
CA VAL A 62 -9.11 -7.00 -3.78
C VAL A 62 -10.59 -7.03 -3.46
N GLU A 63 -11.38 -7.61 -4.33
CA GLU A 63 -12.83 -7.66 -4.23
C GLU A 63 -13.31 -9.11 -4.30
N LYS A 64 -14.35 -9.41 -3.55
CA LYS A 64 -15.10 -10.66 -3.68
C LYS A 64 -16.59 -10.39 -3.44
N GLU A 65 -17.43 -10.86 -4.39
CA GLU A 65 -18.91 -10.77 -4.28
C GLU A 65 -19.42 -9.34 -4.00
N GLY A 66 -18.77 -8.32 -4.60
CA GLY A 66 -19.11 -6.90 -4.42
C GLY A 66 -18.51 -6.24 -3.17
N PHE A 67 -17.73 -6.98 -2.37
CA PHE A 67 -17.09 -6.43 -1.17
C PHE A 67 -15.60 -6.16 -1.42
N VAL A 68 -15.18 -4.92 -1.19
CA VAL A 68 -13.76 -4.56 -1.15
C VAL A 68 -13.15 -5.03 0.16
N LEU A 69 -12.11 -5.86 0.06
CA LEU A 69 -11.48 -6.51 1.22
C LEU A 69 -10.07 -6.01 1.52
N GLY A 70 -9.60 -5.01 0.77
CA GLY A 70 -8.30 -4.38 0.95
C GLY A 70 -7.64 -4.03 -0.36
N GLY A 71 -6.38 -3.62 -0.29
CA GLY A 71 -5.64 -3.21 -1.46
C GLY A 71 -4.22 -2.75 -1.16
N CYS A 72 -3.57 -2.26 -2.22
CA CYS A 72 -2.23 -1.72 -2.18
C CYS A 72 -2.01 -0.77 -3.36
N GLY A 73 -1.24 0.30 -3.18
CA GLY A 73 -0.99 1.27 -4.24
C GLY A 73 0.43 1.78 -4.33
N ILE A 74 0.71 2.38 -5.47
CA ILE A 74 1.96 3.08 -5.81
C ILE A 74 1.61 4.49 -6.24
N LYS A 75 2.34 5.48 -5.75
CA LYS A 75 2.36 6.84 -6.27
C LYS A 75 3.71 7.53 -6.01
N GLN A 76 3.94 8.69 -6.58
CA GLN A 76 5.13 9.50 -6.32
C GLN A 76 5.30 9.74 -4.81
N LEU A 77 6.52 9.54 -4.29
CA LEU A 77 6.85 9.89 -2.92
C LEU A 77 6.70 11.41 -2.71
N SER A 78 5.92 11.80 -1.72
CA SER A 78 5.73 13.21 -1.36
C SER A 78 7.00 13.83 -0.79
N GLY A 79 7.22 15.13 -1.03
CA GLY A 79 8.35 15.86 -0.48
C GLY A 79 9.72 15.59 -1.14
N THR A 80 9.75 14.92 -2.29
CA THR A 80 10.97 14.75 -3.08
C THR A 80 10.75 15.06 -4.55
N ARG A 81 11.81 15.52 -5.22
CA ARG A 81 11.86 15.67 -6.69
C ARG A 81 12.52 14.47 -7.38
N GLU A 82 13.06 13.54 -6.60
CA GLU A 82 13.66 12.31 -7.12
C GLU A 82 12.60 11.40 -7.72
N ASN A 83 13.02 10.51 -8.62
CA ASN A 83 12.13 9.58 -9.31
C ASN A 83 11.83 8.35 -8.43
N ILE A 84 11.25 8.61 -7.26
CA ILE A 84 10.95 7.63 -6.22
C ILE A 84 9.45 7.49 -6.07
N CYS A 85 8.93 6.28 -6.12
CA CYS A 85 7.56 6.00 -5.72
C CYS A 85 7.47 5.48 -4.28
N GLU A 86 6.29 5.62 -3.70
CA GLU A 86 5.96 5.03 -2.41
C GLU A 86 4.92 3.93 -2.57
N LEU A 87 5.20 2.75 -1.98
CA LEU A 87 4.22 1.69 -1.78
C LEU A 87 3.37 2.06 -0.57
N GLN A 88 2.07 2.26 -0.78
CA GLN A 88 1.20 2.84 0.23
C GLN A 88 -0.03 2.00 0.52
N LYS A 89 -0.57 2.20 1.73
CA LYS A 89 -1.90 1.74 2.16
C LYS A 89 -2.15 0.27 1.84
N PHE A 90 -1.16 -0.55 2.17
CA PHE A 90 -1.17 -1.99 1.98
C PHE A 90 -1.87 -2.68 3.14
N TYR A 91 -3.19 -2.68 3.11
CA TYR A 91 -4.03 -3.21 4.18
C TYR A 91 -5.05 -4.20 3.65
N PHE A 92 -5.23 -5.29 4.40
CA PHE A 92 -6.18 -6.35 4.08
C PHE A 92 -7.06 -6.69 5.28
N HIS A 93 -8.34 -6.86 5.01
CA HIS A 93 -9.23 -7.55 5.94
C HIS A 93 -8.66 -8.92 6.31
N LYS A 94 -8.86 -9.35 7.57
CA LYS A 94 -8.31 -10.60 8.11
C LYS A 94 -8.62 -11.84 7.26
N SER A 95 -9.76 -11.86 6.57
CA SER A 95 -10.17 -12.98 5.69
C SER A 95 -9.24 -13.21 4.50
N LEU A 96 -8.40 -12.24 4.12
CA LEU A 96 -7.43 -12.35 3.02
C LEU A 96 -6.06 -12.87 3.45
N ARG A 97 -5.78 -12.89 4.75
CA ARG A 97 -4.45 -13.26 5.26
C ARG A 97 -4.14 -14.74 4.97
N GLY A 98 -2.88 -15.03 4.72
CA GLY A 98 -2.40 -16.38 4.43
C GLY A 98 -2.77 -16.94 3.05
N LYS A 99 -3.43 -16.16 2.18
CA LYS A 99 -3.90 -16.60 0.85
C LYS A 99 -3.00 -16.21 -0.32
N GLY A 100 -1.80 -15.69 -0.04
CA GLY A 100 -0.85 -15.27 -1.07
C GLY A 100 -1.16 -13.93 -1.74
N LEU A 101 -2.29 -13.29 -1.43
CA LEU A 101 -2.73 -12.04 -2.06
C LEU A 101 -1.76 -10.89 -1.83
N GLY A 102 -1.13 -10.82 -0.65
CA GLY A 102 -0.13 -9.79 -0.37
C GLY A 102 1.08 -9.88 -1.31
N LYS A 103 1.60 -11.09 -1.52
CA LYS A 103 2.68 -11.35 -2.47
C LYS A 103 2.29 -10.97 -3.90
N TYR A 104 1.07 -11.32 -4.30
CA TYR A 104 0.57 -11.06 -5.64
C TYR A 104 0.39 -9.55 -5.89
N LEU A 105 -0.25 -8.80 -4.97
CA LEU A 105 -0.44 -7.36 -5.11
C LEU A 105 0.88 -6.59 -5.06
N LEU A 106 1.80 -6.97 -4.17
CA LEU A 106 3.12 -6.34 -4.12
C LEU A 106 3.84 -6.48 -5.46
N LYS A 107 3.79 -7.67 -6.08
CA LYS A 107 4.34 -7.88 -7.42
C LYS A 107 3.69 -6.94 -8.44
N LEU A 108 2.36 -6.86 -8.49
CA LEU A 108 1.64 -5.98 -9.43
C LEU A 108 2.03 -4.51 -9.25
N CYS A 109 2.15 -4.05 -8.01
CA CYS A 109 2.56 -2.69 -7.68
C CYS A 109 3.99 -2.40 -8.18
N LEU A 110 4.94 -3.32 -7.95
CA LEU A 110 6.33 -3.15 -8.40
C LEU A 110 6.44 -3.23 -9.93
N ASP A 111 5.69 -4.11 -10.58
CA ASP A 111 5.64 -4.20 -12.05
C ASP A 111 5.09 -2.89 -12.65
N PHE A 112 4.04 -2.32 -12.04
CA PHE A 112 3.54 -1.01 -12.45
C PHE A 112 4.58 0.10 -12.25
N ALA A 113 5.23 0.15 -11.10
CA ALA A 113 6.26 1.16 -10.80
C ALA A 113 7.39 1.13 -11.84
N LYS A 114 7.85 -0.06 -12.24
CA LYS A 114 8.82 -0.24 -13.33
C LYS A 114 8.27 0.24 -14.67
N LYS A 115 7.02 -0.13 -15.00
CA LYS A 115 6.37 0.26 -16.26
C LYS A 115 6.27 1.76 -16.45
N VAL A 116 6.06 2.51 -15.36
CA VAL A 116 6.02 3.99 -15.39
C VAL A 116 7.36 4.65 -15.07
N ASN A 117 8.44 3.86 -15.13
CA ASN A 117 9.84 4.29 -15.04
C ASN A 117 10.21 4.96 -13.69
N TYR A 118 9.73 4.45 -12.56
CA TYR A 118 10.32 4.80 -11.28
C TYR A 118 11.65 4.08 -11.08
N ASP A 119 12.62 4.75 -10.46
CA ASP A 119 13.95 4.21 -10.19
C ASP A 119 14.01 3.44 -8.87
N VAL A 120 13.26 3.92 -7.89
CA VAL A 120 13.24 3.41 -6.52
C VAL A 120 11.80 3.32 -6.02
N CYS A 121 11.49 2.27 -5.28
CA CYS A 121 10.29 2.15 -4.46
C CYS A 121 10.65 2.27 -2.99
N TYR A 122 10.01 3.19 -2.30
CA TYR A 122 10.10 3.42 -0.86
C TYR A 122 8.84 2.91 -0.17
N LEU A 123 8.94 2.53 1.08
CA LEU A 123 7.79 2.23 1.94
C LEU A 123 8.06 2.58 3.39
N GLU A 124 6.99 2.85 4.12
CA GLU A 124 6.95 2.98 5.56
C GLU A 124 6.05 1.92 6.18
N SER A 125 6.43 1.44 7.35
CA SER A 125 5.69 0.42 8.07
C SER A 125 5.95 0.54 9.58
N THR A 126 5.41 -0.37 10.34
CA THR A 126 5.66 -0.49 11.77
C THR A 126 6.20 -1.87 12.12
N SER A 127 7.09 -1.93 13.11
CA SER A 127 7.65 -3.17 13.65
C SER A 127 6.59 -4.14 14.20
N ALA A 128 5.38 -3.64 14.49
CA ALA A 128 4.24 -4.48 14.86
C ALA A 128 3.77 -5.41 13.71
N LEU A 129 4.04 -5.03 12.44
CA LEU A 129 3.62 -5.77 11.24
C LEU A 129 4.72 -6.71 10.73
N LYS A 130 5.18 -7.64 11.56
CA LYS A 130 6.30 -8.57 11.26
C LYS A 130 6.14 -9.34 9.95
N THR A 131 4.92 -9.81 9.64
CA THR A 131 4.64 -10.55 8.40
C THR A 131 4.85 -9.70 7.16
N SER A 132 4.44 -8.42 7.22
CA SER A 132 4.64 -7.49 6.11
C SER A 132 6.13 -7.17 5.92
N HIS A 133 6.86 -6.96 7.01
CA HIS A 133 8.31 -6.72 6.96
C HIS A 133 9.05 -7.91 6.31
N HIS A 134 8.72 -9.15 6.68
CA HIS A 134 9.28 -10.33 6.05
C HIS A 134 8.97 -10.39 4.54
N LEU A 135 7.72 -10.07 4.16
CA LEU A 135 7.31 -10.02 2.75
C LEU A 135 8.15 -8.99 1.96
N TYR A 136 8.37 -7.80 2.49
CA TYR A 136 9.17 -6.76 1.84
C TYR A 136 10.64 -7.22 1.64
N LYS A 137 11.23 -7.85 2.65
CA LYS A 137 12.58 -8.44 2.54
C LYS A 137 12.65 -9.49 1.43
N MET A 138 11.66 -10.37 1.32
CA MET A 138 11.58 -11.38 0.25
C MET A 138 11.53 -10.75 -1.15
N PHE A 139 10.99 -9.55 -1.28
CA PHE A 139 10.95 -8.79 -2.53
C PHE A 139 12.20 -7.91 -2.75
N GLY A 140 13.20 -8.02 -1.89
CA GLY A 140 14.48 -7.30 -2.01
C GLY A 140 14.42 -5.84 -1.57
N PHE A 141 13.50 -5.50 -0.67
CA PHE A 141 13.57 -4.24 0.04
C PHE A 141 14.65 -4.28 1.11
N GLU A 142 15.38 -3.20 1.26
CA GLU A 142 16.44 -3.01 2.24
C GLU A 142 16.03 -1.95 3.27
N ASP A 143 16.44 -2.15 4.52
CA ASP A 143 16.12 -1.20 5.59
C ASP A 143 16.90 0.11 5.41
N LEU A 144 16.25 1.21 5.77
CA LEU A 144 16.84 2.54 5.89
C LEU A 144 16.91 2.97 7.34
N ASN A 145 17.90 3.80 7.65
CA ASN A 145 18.09 4.36 9.00
C ASN A 145 17.12 5.51 9.34
N GLY A 146 16.21 5.87 8.44
CA GLY A 146 15.26 6.95 8.67
C GLY A 146 14.31 7.17 7.50
N PRO A 147 13.32 8.07 7.66
CA PRO A 147 12.33 8.35 6.64
C PRO A 147 12.92 9.07 5.42
N MET A 148 12.24 8.93 4.28
CA MET A 148 12.46 9.70 3.06
C MET A 148 11.21 10.53 2.73
N GLY A 149 11.42 11.67 2.07
CA GLY A 149 10.33 12.55 1.67
C GLY A 149 9.60 13.19 2.83
N ASP A 150 8.34 13.54 2.60
CA ASP A 150 7.43 14.13 3.59
C ASP A 150 6.08 13.42 3.53
N THR A 151 5.96 12.36 4.30
CA THR A 151 4.76 11.51 4.33
C THR A 151 3.83 11.84 5.49
N CYS A 152 4.30 12.64 6.47
CA CYS A 152 3.62 12.91 7.74
C CYS A 152 3.35 11.67 8.61
N HIS A 153 4.00 10.55 8.36
CA HIS A 153 3.80 9.29 9.10
C HIS A 153 4.81 9.13 10.24
N HIS A 154 4.76 10.00 11.23
CA HIS A 154 5.74 10.07 12.34
C HIS A 154 5.75 8.83 13.25
N ASN A 155 4.71 8.00 13.21
CA ASN A 155 4.58 6.79 14.00
C ASN A 155 4.94 5.50 13.24
N CYS A 156 5.49 5.62 12.03
CA CYS A 156 6.14 4.52 11.34
C CYS A 156 7.60 4.45 11.78
N ASP A 157 8.04 3.29 12.24
CA ASP A 157 9.41 3.04 12.74
C ASP A 157 10.23 2.14 11.80
N ILE A 158 9.62 1.67 10.71
CA ILE A 158 10.27 0.90 9.65
C ILE A 158 10.24 1.70 8.35
N HIS A 159 11.42 1.89 7.76
CA HIS A 159 11.59 2.55 6.48
C HIS A 159 12.42 1.64 5.57
N MET A 160 11.96 1.41 4.36
CA MET A 160 12.65 0.50 3.44
C MET A 160 12.64 1.04 2.01
N THR A 161 13.65 0.66 1.24
CA THR A 161 13.74 0.97 -0.19
C THR A 161 14.08 -0.25 -1.02
N LYS A 162 13.72 -0.18 -2.29
CA LYS A 162 14.09 -1.13 -3.31
C LYS A 162 14.41 -0.41 -4.62
N LYS A 163 15.58 -0.69 -5.23
CA LYS A 163 15.85 -0.32 -6.62
C LYS A 163 14.97 -1.13 -7.55
N LEU A 164 14.41 -0.48 -8.57
CA LEU A 164 13.43 -1.08 -9.47
C LEU A 164 14.04 -1.58 -10.79
N GLN A 165 15.28 -1.22 -11.06
CA GLN A 165 16.00 -1.67 -12.26
C GLN A 165 16.76 -2.95 -12.00
#